data_c4d966b6fcdecb57e92d714a46d9e9bc
#
_entry.id   c4d966b6fcdecb57e92d714a46d9e9bc
#
_cell.length_a   1.000
_cell.length_b   1.000
_cell.length_c   1.000
_cell.angle_alpha   90.00
_cell.angle_beta   90.00
_cell.angle_gamma   90.00
#
_symmetry.space_group_name_H-M   'P 1'
#
loop_
_entity.id
_entity.type
_entity.pdbx_description
1 polymer ?
#
loop_
_entity_poly.entity_id
_entity_poly.type
_entity_poly.pdbx_seq_one_letter_code
_entity_poly.pdbx_strand_id
1 'polypeptide(L)'
;MIFNQKETPGTYSRFDFPDIPAPLNGVAAILGNNDMLSWPEKISFGMGLVPAMLRGQQYVEECDQYSWTEWLRIHNIPERVNDEVFIAMAKALNFIDPDEISSTVVLTALNRFLQESDGSKMAFLDGNPPQRLCQPIVDYVTARGGEVHLDSPLREIELNADGSVSGFRIGGIKGKEGFTLQADAYVSALPVDPFKLLLPEPWKQMPYFQKLDGLNGVPVINIHLWFDRKLTEIDHLLFSRSPLLSVYADMSNTCKEYEDPNRSMLELVFAPAKDWIGRSDEEIVAATMEELKRLFPMHFTGDDQAKLRKSIVVKTPLSVYKTVPGCQKLRPDQTSPISNFFLAGDYTMQRYLASMEGAVLSGKLCAQAVSESKTAVAA
;
A
#
# COMPACT_ATOMS: atom_id res chain seq x y z
N MET A 1 6.27 -7.74 14.52
CA MET A 1 5.00 -8.07 13.81
C MET A 1 4.18 -8.97 14.69
N ILE A 2 2.87 -8.75 14.76
CA ILE A 2 1.96 -9.50 15.64
C ILE A 2 0.86 -10.16 14.79
N PHE A 3 0.63 -11.45 15.00
CA PHE A 3 -0.35 -12.26 14.27
C PHE A 3 -1.36 -12.87 15.23
N ASN A 4 -2.64 -12.91 14.85
CA ASN A 4 -3.61 -13.74 15.55
C ASN A 4 -3.26 -15.22 15.35
N GLN A 5 -3.37 -16.02 16.42
CA GLN A 5 -3.21 -17.48 16.29
C GLN A 5 -4.51 -18.12 15.77
N LYS A 6 -4.39 -19.07 14.83
CA LYS A 6 -5.57 -19.77 14.26
C LYS A 6 -6.20 -20.74 15.25
N GLU A 7 -5.37 -21.49 15.95
CA GLU A 7 -5.81 -22.62 16.78
C GLU A 7 -6.28 -22.17 18.16
N THR A 8 -5.87 -20.98 18.58
CA THR A 8 -6.22 -20.43 19.89
C THR A 8 -6.75 -19.00 19.72
N PRO A 9 -8.05 -18.85 19.36
CA PRO A 9 -8.66 -17.54 19.19
C PRO A 9 -8.46 -16.62 20.41
N GLY A 10 -8.16 -15.34 20.14
CA GLY A 10 -7.87 -14.35 21.18
C GLY A 10 -6.41 -14.35 21.68
N THR A 11 -5.56 -15.23 21.16
CA THR A 11 -4.12 -15.21 21.43
C THR A 11 -3.30 -14.73 20.23
N TYR A 12 -2.06 -14.34 20.49
CA TYR A 12 -1.20 -13.70 19.51
C TYR A 12 0.18 -14.35 19.49
N SER A 13 0.78 -14.41 18.30
CA SER A 13 2.18 -14.73 18.09
C SER A 13 2.95 -13.51 17.63
N ARG A 14 4.21 -13.40 18.05
CA ARG A 14 5.04 -12.23 17.78
C ARG A 14 6.34 -12.60 17.10
N PHE A 15 6.73 -11.80 16.11
CA PHE A 15 8.10 -11.70 15.62
C PHE A 15 8.69 -10.42 16.19
N ASP A 16 9.46 -10.55 17.27
CA ASP A 16 10.08 -9.42 17.95
C ASP A 16 11.47 -9.15 17.35
N PHE A 17 11.66 -7.92 16.86
CA PHE A 17 12.92 -7.47 16.28
C PHE A 17 13.70 -6.75 17.37
N PRO A 18 14.76 -7.38 17.92
CA PRO A 18 15.59 -6.73 18.96
C PRO A 18 16.34 -5.53 18.37
N ASP A 19 16.72 -4.59 19.25
CA ASP A 19 17.49 -3.39 18.87
C ASP A 19 18.97 -3.71 18.67
N ILE A 20 19.26 -4.52 17.67
CA ILE A 20 20.60 -4.89 17.21
C ILE A 20 20.70 -4.64 15.70
N PRO A 21 21.93 -4.46 15.16
CA PRO A 21 22.10 -4.15 13.74
C PRO A 21 21.48 -5.20 12.81
N ALA A 22 20.91 -4.73 11.70
CA ALA A 22 20.51 -5.59 10.60
C ALA A 22 21.75 -6.30 9.99
N PRO A 23 21.64 -7.55 9.51
CA PRO A 23 20.44 -8.38 9.41
C PRO A 23 20.13 -9.20 10.68
N LEU A 24 20.93 -9.07 11.74
CA LEU A 24 20.85 -9.92 12.94
C LEU A 24 19.52 -9.76 13.67
N ASN A 25 18.92 -8.56 13.67
CA ASN A 25 17.60 -8.30 14.24
C ASN A 25 16.51 -9.12 13.56
N GLY A 26 16.50 -9.19 12.22
CA GLY A 26 15.53 -9.99 11.45
C GLY A 26 15.72 -11.49 11.66
N VAL A 27 16.97 -11.94 11.65
CA VAL A 27 17.31 -13.35 11.95
C VAL A 27 16.85 -13.72 13.36
N ALA A 28 17.14 -12.87 14.36
CA ALA A 28 16.70 -13.10 15.74
C ALA A 28 15.18 -13.16 15.87
N ALA A 29 14.43 -12.30 15.17
CA ALA A 29 12.97 -12.31 15.16
C ALA A 29 12.41 -13.63 14.60
N ILE A 30 12.95 -14.13 13.49
CA ILE A 30 12.52 -15.41 12.89
C ILE A 30 12.87 -16.58 13.81
N LEU A 31 14.08 -16.64 14.33
CA LEU A 31 14.53 -17.74 15.18
C LEU A 31 13.81 -17.74 16.54
N GLY A 32 13.49 -16.56 17.08
CA GLY A 32 12.78 -16.39 18.35
C GLY A 32 11.31 -16.80 18.34
N ASN A 33 10.62 -16.74 17.19
CA ASN A 33 9.25 -17.19 17.10
C ASN A 33 9.16 -18.71 17.02
N ASN A 34 8.57 -19.35 18.02
CA ASN A 34 8.42 -20.81 18.07
C ASN A 34 6.95 -21.27 17.93
N ASP A 35 6.03 -20.32 17.78
CA ASP A 35 4.58 -20.60 17.73
C ASP A 35 4.10 -20.88 16.29
N MET A 36 4.63 -20.14 15.32
CA MET A 36 4.14 -20.16 13.94
C MET A 36 4.95 -21.09 13.04
N LEU A 37 6.27 -21.11 13.16
CA LEU A 37 7.16 -21.85 12.29
C LEU A 37 8.02 -22.85 13.06
N SER A 38 8.05 -24.07 12.57
CA SER A 38 8.97 -25.11 13.04
C SER A 38 10.43 -24.83 12.59
N TRP A 39 11.39 -25.46 13.24
CA TRP A 39 12.80 -25.31 12.88
C TRP A 39 13.13 -25.70 11.41
N PRO A 40 12.61 -26.81 10.86
CA PRO A 40 12.80 -27.13 9.44
C PRO A 40 12.26 -26.04 8.50
N GLU A 41 11.10 -25.43 8.82
CA GLU A 41 10.51 -24.35 8.04
C GLU A 41 11.35 -23.09 8.08
N LYS A 42 11.84 -22.71 9.26
CA LYS A 42 12.76 -21.57 9.43
C LYS A 42 14.04 -21.74 8.61
N ILE A 43 14.64 -22.94 8.66
CA ILE A 43 15.85 -23.25 7.89
C ILE A 43 15.56 -23.21 6.37
N SER A 44 14.49 -23.86 5.93
CA SER A 44 14.10 -23.86 4.52
C SER A 44 13.85 -22.45 4.00
N PHE A 45 13.12 -21.64 4.75
CA PHE A 45 12.85 -20.23 4.40
C PHE A 45 14.14 -19.39 4.37
N GLY A 46 15.00 -19.54 5.39
CA GLY A 46 16.29 -18.86 5.44
C GLY A 46 17.19 -19.21 4.26
N MET A 47 17.26 -20.48 3.88
CA MET A 47 18.01 -20.93 2.70
C MET A 47 17.45 -20.35 1.40
N GLY A 48 16.12 -20.25 1.27
CA GLY A 48 15.47 -19.61 0.12
C GLY A 48 15.83 -18.13 -0.02
N LEU A 49 16.07 -17.43 1.10
CA LEU A 49 16.44 -16.01 1.08
C LEU A 49 17.92 -15.75 0.76
N VAL A 50 18.80 -16.74 0.83
CA VAL A 50 20.24 -16.57 0.57
C VAL A 50 20.54 -15.87 -0.76
N PRO A 51 19.91 -16.23 -1.90
CA PRO A 51 20.14 -15.53 -3.16
C PRO A 51 19.78 -14.04 -3.09
N ALA A 52 18.67 -13.67 -2.41
CA ALA A 52 18.27 -12.28 -2.22
C ALA A 52 19.29 -11.52 -1.34
N MET A 53 19.82 -12.16 -0.31
CA MET A 53 20.83 -11.56 0.57
C MET A 53 22.16 -11.34 -0.14
N LEU A 54 22.59 -12.27 -1.01
CA LEU A 54 23.88 -12.20 -1.71
C LEU A 54 23.87 -11.29 -2.93
N ARG A 55 22.78 -11.31 -3.70
CA ARG A 55 22.65 -10.58 -4.96
C ARG A 55 21.81 -9.30 -4.85
N GLY A 56 21.16 -9.09 -3.69
CA GLY A 56 20.41 -7.88 -3.38
C GLY A 56 19.30 -7.56 -4.39
N GLN A 57 19.21 -6.28 -4.76
CA GLN A 57 18.16 -5.75 -5.62
C GLN A 57 18.09 -6.42 -6.99
N GLN A 58 19.22 -6.79 -7.58
CA GLN A 58 19.23 -7.47 -8.88
C GLN A 58 18.45 -8.79 -8.85
N TYR A 59 18.65 -9.60 -7.81
CA TYR A 59 17.89 -10.85 -7.66
C TYR A 59 16.40 -10.58 -7.46
N VAL A 60 16.06 -9.58 -6.65
CA VAL A 60 14.66 -9.18 -6.40
C VAL A 60 13.96 -8.83 -7.71
N GLU A 61 14.61 -8.08 -8.60
CA GLU A 61 14.06 -7.69 -9.91
C GLU A 61 13.92 -8.89 -10.87
N GLU A 62 14.87 -9.80 -10.88
CA GLU A 62 14.79 -11.03 -11.67
C GLU A 62 13.61 -11.93 -11.24
N CYS A 63 13.20 -11.86 -9.98
CA CYS A 63 12.08 -12.60 -9.44
C CYS A 63 10.71 -12.05 -9.85
N ASP A 64 10.60 -10.92 -10.54
CA ASP A 64 9.32 -10.33 -10.97
C ASP A 64 8.47 -11.27 -11.86
N GLN A 65 9.06 -12.23 -12.47
CA GLN A 65 8.37 -13.23 -13.31
C GLN A 65 7.55 -14.26 -12.53
N TYR A 66 7.74 -14.36 -11.21
CA TYR A 66 7.08 -15.34 -10.36
C TYR A 66 6.09 -14.69 -9.41
N SER A 67 4.97 -15.39 -9.13
CA SER A 67 4.16 -15.09 -7.95
C SER A 67 4.90 -15.48 -6.66
N TRP A 68 4.43 -14.98 -5.51
CA TRP A 68 5.04 -15.37 -4.25
C TRP A 68 4.93 -16.87 -3.98
N THR A 69 3.77 -17.47 -4.24
CA THR A 69 3.56 -18.90 -4.10
C THR A 69 4.48 -19.72 -5.02
N GLU A 70 4.69 -19.29 -6.28
CA GLU A 70 5.62 -19.93 -7.19
C GLU A 70 7.07 -19.82 -6.71
N TRP A 71 7.47 -18.65 -6.20
CA TRP A 71 8.79 -18.44 -5.65
C TRP A 71 9.07 -19.38 -4.46
N LEU A 72 8.12 -19.53 -3.53
CA LEU A 72 8.23 -20.46 -2.41
C LEU A 72 8.41 -21.91 -2.90
N ARG A 73 7.64 -22.32 -3.90
CA ARG A 73 7.73 -23.68 -4.49
C ARG A 73 9.08 -23.94 -5.16
N ILE A 74 9.60 -22.97 -5.93
CA ILE A 74 10.91 -23.08 -6.60
C ILE A 74 12.04 -23.25 -5.57
N HIS A 75 11.92 -22.64 -4.40
CA HIS A 75 12.90 -22.74 -3.32
C HIS A 75 12.62 -23.88 -2.34
N ASN A 76 11.66 -24.78 -2.65
CA ASN A 76 11.27 -25.91 -1.81
C ASN A 76 10.90 -25.50 -0.37
N ILE A 77 10.26 -24.33 -0.22
CA ILE A 77 9.77 -23.85 1.05
C ILE A 77 8.39 -24.48 1.31
N PRO A 78 8.14 -25.07 2.49
CA PRO A 78 6.86 -25.70 2.80
C PRO A 78 5.69 -24.74 2.69
N GLU A 79 4.57 -25.20 2.13
CA GLU A 79 3.34 -24.43 1.94
C GLU A 79 2.83 -23.82 3.25
N ARG A 80 3.00 -24.53 4.36
CA ARG A 80 2.62 -24.03 5.68
C ARG A 80 3.29 -22.69 6.03
N VAL A 81 4.49 -22.38 5.54
CA VAL A 81 5.15 -21.08 5.72
C VAL A 81 4.33 -19.95 5.07
N ASN A 82 3.76 -20.24 3.88
CA ASN A 82 2.85 -19.31 3.22
C ASN A 82 1.58 -19.09 4.04
N ASP A 83 0.95 -20.19 4.47
CA ASP A 83 -0.32 -20.16 5.20
C ASP A 83 -0.21 -19.47 6.56
N GLU A 84 0.92 -19.64 7.24
CA GLU A 84 1.14 -19.08 8.56
C GLU A 84 1.48 -17.58 8.52
N VAL A 85 2.28 -17.14 7.53
CA VAL A 85 2.86 -15.80 7.53
C VAL A 85 2.44 -14.99 6.30
N PHE A 86 2.60 -15.54 5.10
CA PHE A 86 2.59 -14.71 3.90
C PHE A 86 1.22 -14.44 3.31
N ILE A 87 0.20 -15.27 3.55
CA ILE A 87 -1.18 -14.94 3.13
C ILE A 87 -1.62 -13.61 3.74
N ALA A 88 -1.45 -13.44 5.05
CA ALA A 88 -1.82 -12.18 5.72
C ALA A 88 -0.92 -11.02 5.27
N MET A 89 0.38 -11.27 5.08
CA MET A 89 1.34 -10.27 4.64
C MET A 89 1.10 -9.79 3.21
N ALA A 90 0.85 -10.69 2.25
CA ALA A 90 0.56 -10.35 0.87
C ALA A 90 -0.71 -9.49 0.76
N LYS A 91 -1.78 -9.88 1.48
CA LYS A 91 -3.01 -9.10 1.58
C LYS A 91 -2.80 -7.71 2.20
N ALA A 92 -1.87 -7.58 3.14
CA ALA A 92 -1.53 -6.29 3.74
C ALA A 92 -0.67 -5.41 2.81
N LEU A 93 0.18 -6.02 1.98
CA LEU A 93 1.09 -5.30 1.08
C LEU A 93 0.40 -4.77 -0.18
N ASN A 94 -0.48 -5.56 -0.81
CA ASN A 94 -1.11 -5.17 -2.09
C ASN A 94 -2.57 -5.62 -2.23
N PHE A 95 -3.24 -6.02 -1.16
CA PHE A 95 -4.67 -6.40 -1.10
C PHE A 95 -5.06 -7.61 -1.98
N ILE A 96 -4.09 -8.44 -2.36
CA ILE A 96 -4.26 -9.65 -3.18
C ILE A 96 -3.61 -10.86 -2.52
N ASP A 97 -3.93 -12.04 -3.01
CA ASP A 97 -3.43 -13.30 -2.48
C ASP A 97 -1.98 -13.62 -2.95
N PRO A 98 -1.24 -14.50 -2.24
CA PRO A 98 0.14 -14.86 -2.57
C PRO A 98 0.36 -15.47 -3.95
N ASP A 99 -0.65 -16.09 -4.53
CA ASP A 99 -0.62 -16.65 -5.88
C ASP A 99 -0.76 -15.59 -6.99
N GLU A 100 -1.26 -14.41 -6.64
CA GLU A 100 -1.39 -13.28 -7.56
C GLU A 100 -0.25 -12.25 -7.42
N ILE A 101 0.29 -12.04 -6.20
CA ILE A 101 1.28 -11.00 -5.95
C ILE A 101 2.66 -11.37 -6.50
N SER A 102 3.33 -10.45 -7.20
CA SER A 102 4.72 -10.65 -7.64
C SER A 102 5.64 -10.87 -6.42
N SER A 103 6.53 -11.86 -6.52
CA SER A 103 7.52 -12.14 -5.49
C SER A 103 8.45 -10.95 -5.22
N THR A 104 8.67 -10.08 -6.19
CA THR A 104 9.43 -8.82 -6.03
C THR A 104 8.87 -7.95 -4.92
N VAL A 105 7.55 -7.89 -4.75
CA VAL A 105 6.92 -7.09 -3.69
C VAL A 105 7.28 -7.61 -2.30
N VAL A 106 7.09 -8.91 -2.11
CA VAL A 106 7.36 -9.56 -0.82
C VAL A 106 8.86 -9.55 -0.51
N LEU A 107 9.71 -9.85 -1.51
CA LEU A 107 11.17 -9.82 -1.36
C LEU A 107 11.68 -8.39 -1.07
N THR A 108 11.10 -7.35 -1.68
CA THR A 108 11.45 -5.96 -1.38
C THR A 108 11.13 -5.62 0.08
N ALA A 109 9.95 -6.02 0.59
CA ALA A 109 9.57 -5.82 1.97
C ALA A 109 10.49 -6.59 2.94
N LEU A 110 10.77 -7.87 2.63
CA LEU A 110 11.67 -8.70 3.43
C LEU A 110 13.10 -8.16 3.43
N ASN A 111 13.60 -7.72 2.28
CA ASN A 111 14.93 -7.15 2.15
C ASN A 111 15.09 -5.91 3.04
N ARG A 112 14.05 -5.07 3.09
CA ARG A 112 14.01 -3.92 3.95
C ARG A 112 14.05 -4.30 5.45
N PHE A 113 13.26 -5.30 5.86
CA PHE A 113 13.29 -5.80 7.23
C PHE A 113 14.63 -6.43 7.63
N LEU A 114 15.34 -7.01 6.67
CA LEU A 114 16.59 -7.73 6.91
C LEU A 114 17.85 -6.86 6.76
N GLN A 115 17.79 -5.76 6.00
CA GLN A 115 18.96 -4.94 5.69
C GLN A 115 18.95 -3.56 6.34
N GLU A 116 17.78 -3.05 6.72
CA GLU A 116 17.66 -1.72 7.34
C GLU A 116 17.27 -1.88 8.82
N SER A 117 18.07 -1.33 9.73
CA SER A 117 17.82 -1.42 11.18
C SER A 117 16.44 -0.85 11.57
N ASP A 118 15.99 0.19 10.88
CA ASP A 118 14.68 0.82 11.10
C ASP A 118 13.57 0.24 10.21
N GLY A 119 13.91 -0.65 9.27
CA GLY A 119 12.96 -1.23 8.32
C GLY A 119 11.89 -2.10 8.96
N SER A 120 12.15 -2.64 10.15
CA SER A 120 11.19 -3.42 10.95
C SER A 120 10.41 -2.59 11.97
N LYS A 121 10.77 -1.32 12.19
CA LYS A 121 10.07 -0.43 13.12
C LYS A 121 8.78 0.08 12.49
N MET A 122 7.70 -0.01 13.24
CA MET A 122 6.38 0.47 12.83
C MET A 122 6.04 1.73 13.61
N ALA A 123 5.47 2.72 12.93
CA ALA A 123 4.94 3.92 13.54
C ALA A 123 3.53 4.21 13.02
N PHE A 124 2.71 4.83 13.84
CA PHE A 124 1.39 5.32 13.48
C PHE A 124 1.40 6.85 13.42
N LEU A 125 0.55 7.42 12.58
CA LEU A 125 0.29 8.84 12.61
C LEU A 125 -0.44 9.18 13.92
N ASP A 126 0.01 10.25 14.56
CA ASP A 126 -0.53 10.79 15.81
C ASP A 126 -1.77 11.69 15.56
N GLY A 127 -2.62 11.33 14.64
CA GLY A 127 -3.79 12.08 14.23
C GLY A 127 -4.18 11.77 12.79
N ASN A 128 -5.15 12.50 12.25
CA ASN A 128 -5.67 12.17 10.93
C ASN A 128 -4.69 12.58 9.79
N PRO A 129 -4.63 11.80 8.70
CA PRO A 129 -3.69 12.01 7.60
C PRO A 129 -3.73 13.39 6.94
N PRO A 130 -4.90 14.04 6.70
CA PRO A 130 -4.96 15.38 6.13
C PRO A 130 -4.13 16.39 6.90
N GLN A 131 -4.25 16.44 8.24
CA GLN A 131 -3.55 17.39 9.08
C GLN A 131 -2.11 16.99 9.39
N ARG A 132 -1.85 15.69 9.58
CA ARG A 132 -0.51 15.20 10.00
C ARG A 132 0.44 14.96 8.86
N LEU A 133 -0.07 14.60 7.68
CA LEU A 133 0.75 14.25 6.52
C LEU A 133 0.65 15.28 5.39
N CYS A 134 -0.56 15.69 5.02
CA CYS A 134 -0.77 16.55 3.84
C CYS A 134 -0.55 18.02 4.15
N GLN A 135 -1.11 18.54 5.24
CA GLN A 135 -1.05 19.96 5.57
C GLN A 135 0.38 20.51 5.70
N PRO A 136 1.34 19.83 6.34
CA PRO A 136 2.72 20.30 6.40
C PRO A 136 3.38 20.47 5.01
N ILE A 137 3.00 19.63 4.04
CA ILE A 137 3.49 19.72 2.66
C ILE A 137 2.85 20.94 1.97
N VAL A 138 1.55 21.16 2.16
CA VAL A 138 0.84 22.34 1.64
C VAL A 138 1.46 23.62 2.18
N ASP A 139 1.69 23.69 3.49
CA ASP A 139 2.30 24.87 4.15
C ASP A 139 3.71 25.14 3.61
N TYR A 140 4.50 24.08 3.41
CA TYR A 140 5.84 24.19 2.83
C TYR A 140 5.84 24.75 1.40
N VAL A 141 4.91 24.28 0.56
CA VAL A 141 4.74 24.73 -0.83
C VAL A 141 4.28 26.19 -0.86
N THR A 142 3.26 26.52 -0.08
CA THR A 142 2.66 27.85 -0.03
C THR A 142 3.64 28.91 0.48
N ALA A 143 4.43 28.58 1.51
CA ALA A 143 5.48 29.46 2.03
C ALA A 143 6.58 29.80 1.00
N ARG A 144 6.64 29.07 -0.12
CA ARG A 144 7.58 29.28 -1.23
C ARG A 144 6.93 29.87 -2.47
N GLY A 145 5.71 30.38 -2.36
CA GLY A 145 4.95 31.01 -3.44
C GLY A 145 4.24 30.02 -4.37
N GLY A 146 4.20 28.73 -4.00
CA GLY A 146 3.38 27.76 -4.72
C GLY A 146 1.91 27.85 -4.29
N GLU A 147 1.01 27.27 -5.08
CA GLU A 147 -0.42 27.25 -4.84
C GLU A 147 -0.96 25.83 -4.79
N VAL A 148 -1.97 25.59 -3.97
CA VAL A 148 -2.71 24.32 -3.88
C VAL A 148 -4.20 24.61 -4.11
N HIS A 149 -4.74 24.05 -5.19
CA HIS A 149 -6.13 24.23 -5.58
C HIS A 149 -6.93 22.97 -5.29
N LEU A 150 -7.73 22.98 -4.23
CA LEU A 150 -8.69 21.91 -3.93
C LEU A 150 -9.98 22.08 -4.75
N ASP A 151 -10.74 21.00 -4.89
CA ASP A 151 -11.96 20.97 -5.71
C ASP A 151 -11.71 21.43 -7.17
N SER A 152 -10.55 21.08 -7.73
CA SER A 152 -10.08 21.53 -9.04
C SER A 152 -9.71 20.32 -9.93
N PRO A 153 -10.72 19.53 -10.39
CA PRO A 153 -10.46 18.33 -11.15
C PRO A 153 -9.93 18.64 -12.55
N LEU A 154 -8.82 17.95 -12.92
CA LEU A 154 -8.36 17.94 -14.30
C LEU A 154 -9.40 17.22 -15.17
N ARG A 155 -9.82 17.85 -16.26
CA ARG A 155 -10.81 17.32 -17.22
C ARG A 155 -10.18 16.90 -18.54
N GLU A 156 -9.13 17.61 -18.95
CA GLU A 156 -8.48 17.37 -20.23
C GLU A 156 -7.03 17.88 -20.21
N ILE A 157 -6.18 17.19 -20.94
CA ILE A 157 -4.83 17.62 -21.28
C ILE A 157 -4.89 18.21 -22.70
N GLU A 158 -4.77 19.52 -22.83
CA GLU A 158 -4.78 20.22 -24.12
C GLU A 158 -3.40 20.16 -24.76
N LEU A 159 -3.36 19.96 -26.10
CA LEU A 159 -2.12 19.77 -26.84
C LEU A 159 -1.84 20.91 -27.82
N ASN A 160 -0.59 21.22 -28.00
CA ASN A 160 -0.07 22.00 -29.12
C ASN A 160 -0.05 21.17 -30.41
N ALA A 161 0.17 21.82 -31.55
CA ALA A 161 0.29 21.15 -32.85
C ALA A 161 1.44 20.14 -32.94
N ASP A 162 2.50 20.30 -32.12
CA ASP A 162 3.64 19.40 -32.04
C ASP A 162 3.43 18.22 -31.06
N GLY A 163 2.24 18.15 -30.42
CA GLY A 163 1.89 17.11 -29.46
C GLY A 163 2.37 17.35 -28.02
N SER A 164 3.06 18.47 -27.76
CA SER A 164 3.38 18.91 -26.40
C SER A 164 2.13 19.44 -25.69
N VAL A 165 2.17 19.57 -24.35
CA VAL A 165 1.03 20.10 -23.57
C VAL A 165 0.95 21.61 -23.74
N SER A 166 -0.23 22.12 -24.14
CA SER A 166 -0.54 23.55 -24.16
C SER A 166 -1.20 24.02 -22.87
N GLY A 167 -1.88 23.15 -22.15
CA GLY A 167 -2.56 23.48 -20.90
C GLY A 167 -3.28 22.31 -20.27
N PHE A 168 -3.64 22.49 -19.01
CA PHE A 168 -4.53 21.61 -18.27
C PHE A 168 -5.90 22.28 -18.11
N ARG A 169 -6.94 21.69 -18.69
CA ARG A 169 -8.31 22.18 -18.51
C ARG A 169 -8.87 21.68 -17.18
N ILE A 170 -9.07 22.62 -16.27
CA ILE A 170 -9.61 22.39 -14.93
C ILE A 170 -11.12 22.61 -14.97
N GLY A 171 -11.88 21.61 -14.49
CA GLY A 171 -13.34 21.70 -14.44
C GLY A 171 -13.82 22.55 -13.26
N GLY A 172 -14.91 23.27 -13.46
CA GLY A 172 -15.60 23.94 -12.37
C GLY A 172 -16.35 22.95 -11.47
N ILE A 173 -16.37 23.24 -10.16
CA ILE A 173 -17.15 22.51 -9.15
C ILE A 173 -17.78 23.51 -8.19
N LYS A 174 -18.97 23.19 -7.68
CA LYS A 174 -19.66 23.97 -6.63
C LYS A 174 -19.86 25.45 -7.00
N GLY A 175 -20.21 25.73 -8.27
CA GLY A 175 -20.48 27.08 -8.76
C GLY A 175 -19.23 27.90 -9.15
N LYS A 176 -18.04 27.32 -9.08
CA LYS A 176 -16.84 27.92 -9.68
C LYS A 176 -16.77 27.57 -11.15
N GLU A 177 -16.38 28.54 -11.99
CA GLU A 177 -16.08 28.28 -13.40
C GLU A 177 -14.79 27.50 -13.57
N GLY A 178 -14.73 26.67 -14.62
CA GLY A 178 -13.47 26.02 -15.02
C GLY A 178 -12.52 27.01 -15.67
N PHE A 179 -11.22 26.64 -15.71
CA PHE A 179 -10.16 27.45 -16.33
C PHE A 179 -9.10 26.55 -16.94
N THR A 180 -8.30 27.09 -17.85
CA THR A 180 -7.11 26.41 -18.38
C THR A 180 -5.86 26.93 -17.66
N LEU A 181 -5.10 26.00 -17.07
CA LEU A 181 -3.83 26.30 -16.43
C LEU A 181 -2.70 26.07 -17.44
N GLN A 182 -1.85 27.10 -17.64
CA GLN A 182 -0.67 27.02 -18.49
C GLN A 182 0.60 27.06 -17.66
N ALA A 183 1.61 26.27 -18.06
CA ALA A 183 2.90 26.16 -17.41
C ALA A 183 3.99 25.73 -18.38
N ASP A 184 5.26 25.87 -17.98
CA ASP A 184 6.40 25.40 -18.78
C ASP A 184 6.57 23.87 -18.73
N ALA A 185 6.16 23.24 -17.62
CA ALA A 185 6.22 21.80 -17.43
C ALA A 185 4.98 21.32 -16.67
N TYR A 186 4.51 20.15 -17.03
CA TYR A 186 3.31 19.53 -16.48
C TYR A 186 3.66 18.18 -15.86
N VAL A 187 3.17 17.91 -14.68
CA VAL A 187 3.36 16.63 -13.97
C VAL A 187 2.02 16.01 -13.66
N SER A 188 1.80 14.78 -14.09
CA SER A 188 0.67 13.98 -13.61
C SER A 188 1.12 13.09 -12.46
N ALA A 189 0.49 13.28 -11.29
CA ALA A 189 0.63 12.40 -10.12
C ALA A 189 -0.69 11.66 -9.82
N LEU A 190 -1.57 11.57 -10.80
CA LEU A 190 -2.83 10.84 -10.69
C LEU A 190 -2.57 9.34 -10.56
N PRO A 191 -3.43 8.59 -9.85
CA PRO A 191 -3.40 7.12 -9.92
C PRO A 191 -3.55 6.62 -11.35
N VAL A 192 -3.01 5.44 -11.65
CA VAL A 192 -2.87 4.93 -13.03
C VAL A 192 -4.20 4.87 -13.79
N ASP A 193 -5.29 4.39 -13.15
CA ASP A 193 -6.57 4.25 -13.85
C ASP A 193 -7.24 5.58 -14.19
N PRO A 194 -7.37 6.56 -13.28
CA PRO A 194 -7.81 7.92 -13.64
C PRO A 194 -6.93 8.57 -14.70
N PHE A 195 -5.62 8.34 -14.67
CA PHE A 195 -4.71 8.91 -15.69
C PHE A 195 -4.96 8.30 -17.07
N LYS A 196 -5.16 6.99 -17.18
CA LYS A 196 -5.52 6.34 -18.47
C LYS A 196 -6.76 6.96 -19.14
N LEU A 197 -7.74 7.37 -18.33
CA LEU A 197 -8.97 8.02 -18.85
C LEU A 197 -8.71 9.42 -19.42
N LEU A 198 -7.66 10.09 -18.98
CA LEU A 198 -7.29 11.45 -19.39
C LEU A 198 -6.23 11.49 -20.48
N LEU A 199 -5.68 10.33 -20.88
CA LEU A 199 -4.68 10.27 -21.94
C LEU A 199 -5.24 10.79 -23.26
N PRO A 200 -4.58 11.80 -23.91
CA PRO A 200 -4.93 12.23 -25.25
C PRO A 200 -4.81 11.08 -26.27
N GLU A 201 -5.71 11.04 -27.26
CA GLU A 201 -5.72 9.98 -28.29
C GLU A 201 -4.37 9.76 -28.99
N PRO A 202 -3.60 10.82 -29.40
CA PRO A 202 -2.29 10.60 -30.01
C PRO A 202 -1.29 9.90 -29.10
N TRP A 203 -1.37 10.11 -27.76
CA TRP A 203 -0.45 9.52 -26.80
C TRP A 203 -0.72 8.04 -26.54
N LYS A 204 -1.98 7.61 -26.64
CA LYS A 204 -2.38 6.20 -26.48
C LYS A 204 -1.69 5.27 -27.47
N GLN A 205 -1.21 5.78 -28.61
CA GLN A 205 -0.51 4.98 -29.61
C GLN A 205 1.01 4.89 -29.35
N MET A 206 1.52 5.61 -28.35
CA MET A 206 2.95 5.61 -28.04
C MET A 206 3.31 4.41 -27.13
N PRO A 207 4.36 3.64 -27.44
CA PRO A 207 4.77 2.48 -26.64
C PRO A 207 4.99 2.77 -25.15
N TYR A 208 5.38 3.99 -24.82
CA TYR A 208 5.56 4.44 -23.45
C TYR A 208 4.24 4.42 -22.66
N PHE A 209 3.16 4.97 -23.23
CA PHE A 209 1.86 5.04 -22.57
C PHE A 209 1.08 3.71 -22.69
N GLN A 210 1.33 2.90 -23.72
CA GLN A 210 0.73 1.56 -23.85
C GLN A 210 1.12 0.62 -22.70
N LYS A 211 2.27 0.85 -22.07
CA LYS A 211 2.64 0.09 -20.85
C LYS A 211 1.58 0.18 -19.75
N LEU A 212 0.88 1.31 -19.66
CA LEU A 212 -0.13 1.54 -18.64
C LEU A 212 -1.36 0.61 -18.75
N ASP A 213 -1.63 0.05 -19.93
CA ASP A 213 -2.77 -0.85 -20.16
C ASP A 213 -2.66 -2.13 -19.32
N GLY A 214 -1.44 -2.55 -19.01
CA GLY A 214 -1.18 -3.70 -18.14
C GLY A 214 -1.17 -3.39 -16.64
N LEU A 215 -1.30 -2.12 -16.26
CA LEU A 215 -1.36 -1.69 -14.85
C LEU A 215 -2.80 -1.31 -14.49
N ASN A 216 -3.40 -2.04 -13.56
CA ASN A 216 -4.78 -1.81 -13.14
C ASN A 216 -4.87 -1.73 -11.63
N GLY A 217 -5.72 -0.87 -11.10
CA GLY A 217 -5.95 -0.73 -9.68
C GLY A 217 -6.60 -1.97 -9.06
N VAL A 218 -6.30 -2.22 -7.81
CA VAL A 218 -6.90 -3.29 -7.02
C VAL A 218 -7.94 -2.72 -6.05
N PRO A 219 -9.10 -3.36 -5.87
CA PRO A 219 -10.08 -2.89 -4.89
C PRO A 219 -9.63 -3.18 -3.46
N VAL A 220 -9.93 -2.25 -2.57
CA VAL A 220 -9.78 -2.41 -1.12
C VAL A 220 -10.97 -1.80 -0.41
N ILE A 221 -11.32 -2.36 0.75
CA ILE A 221 -12.35 -1.82 1.63
C ILE A 221 -11.71 -1.59 2.99
N ASN A 222 -11.80 -0.37 3.49
CA ASN A 222 -11.45 -0.04 4.87
C ASN A 222 -12.72 0.05 5.70
N ILE A 223 -12.69 -0.52 6.89
CA ILE A 223 -13.84 -0.57 7.78
C ILE A 223 -13.43 0.01 9.13
N HIS A 224 -14.21 0.96 9.61
CA HIS A 224 -14.03 1.57 10.91
C HIS A 224 -15.21 1.20 11.80
N LEU A 225 -14.91 0.61 12.96
CA LEU A 225 -15.92 0.12 13.92
C LEU A 225 -15.65 0.68 15.31
N TRP A 226 -16.67 1.29 15.92
CA TRP A 226 -16.63 1.78 17.30
C TRP A 226 -17.46 0.88 18.21
N PHE A 227 -16.86 0.43 19.32
CA PHE A 227 -17.50 -0.44 20.29
C PHE A 227 -17.79 0.29 21.59
N ASP A 228 -18.67 -0.29 22.41
CA ASP A 228 -19.05 0.22 23.74
C ASP A 228 -18.04 -0.14 24.82
N ARG A 229 -17.03 -0.96 24.50
CA ARG A 229 -15.99 -1.41 25.43
C ARG A 229 -14.66 -1.63 24.71
N LYS A 230 -13.61 -1.81 25.50
CA LYS A 230 -12.28 -2.17 25.01
C LYS A 230 -12.26 -3.63 24.55
N LEU A 231 -11.73 -3.89 23.36
CA LEU A 231 -11.58 -5.23 22.79
C LEU A 231 -10.14 -5.76 22.90
N THR A 232 -9.16 -4.87 22.91
CA THR A 232 -7.75 -5.22 23.00
C THR A 232 -6.93 -4.05 23.55
N GLU A 233 -5.86 -4.36 24.27
CA GLU A 233 -4.89 -3.39 24.76
C GLU A 233 -3.64 -3.28 23.87
N ILE A 234 -3.63 -3.99 22.74
CA ILE A 234 -2.48 -4.01 21.84
C ILE A 234 -2.41 -2.70 21.05
N ASP A 235 -1.28 -2.03 21.17
CA ASP A 235 -0.96 -0.74 20.52
C ASP A 235 -0.23 -0.90 19.18
N HIS A 236 -0.54 -1.98 18.44
CA HIS A 236 0.13 -2.36 17.20
C HIS A 236 -0.83 -2.77 16.11
N LEU A 237 -0.32 -2.77 14.87
CA LEU A 237 -0.98 -3.42 13.74
C LEU A 237 -0.93 -4.95 13.94
N LEU A 238 -2.08 -5.59 13.77
CA LEU A 238 -2.25 -7.02 13.89
C LEU A 238 -2.58 -7.64 12.52
N PHE A 239 -1.87 -8.71 12.18
CA PHE A 239 -2.20 -9.57 11.05
C PHE A 239 -3.27 -10.57 11.48
N SER A 240 -4.46 -10.49 10.89
CA SER A 240 -5.61 -11.21 11.41
C SER A 240 -5.63 -12.70 11.07
N ARG A 241 -4.98 -13.12 9.98
CA ARG A 241 -5.07 -14.47 9.39
C ARG A 241 -6.51 -14.89 9.03
N SER A 242 -7.42 -13.92 8.96
CA SER A 242 -8.80 -14.11 8.49
C SER A 242 -8.82 -14.21 6.95
N PRO A 243 -9.77 -14.97 6.37
CA PRO A 243 -9.95 -14.97 4.92
C PRO A 243 -10.40 -13.61 4.37
N LEU A 244 -11.10 -12.80 5.18
CA LEU A 244 -11.67 -11.52 4.77
C LEU A 244 -10.87 -10.29 5.26
N LEU A 245 -10.31 -10.36 6.48
CA LEU A 245 -9.58 -9.26 7.09
C LEU A 245 -8.08 -9.54 6.99
N SER A 246 -7.31 -8.66 6.38
CA SER A 246 -5.87 -8.82 6.28
C SER A 246 -5.16 -8.34 7.55
N VAL A 247 -5.40 -7.08 7.89
CA VAL A 247 -4.82 -6.42 9.06
C VAL A 247 -5.86 -5.54 9.75
N TYR A 248 -5.63 -5.27 11.03
CA TYR A 248 -6.40 -4.31 11.79
C TYR A 248 -5.55 -3.67 12.91
N ALA A 249 -6.00 -2.53 13.40
CA ALA A 249 -5.44 -1.90 14.59
C ALA A 249 -6.58 -1.31 15.44
N ASP A 250 -6.39 -1.28 16.75
CA ASP A 250 -7.24 -0.48 17.63
C ASP A 250 -6.68 0.94 17.70
N MET A 251 -7.31 1.83 16.95
CA MET A 251 -6.88 3.23 16.85
C MET A 251 -7.01 3.97 18.17
N SER A 252 -7.83 3.48 19.10
CA SER A 252 -7.91 4.05 20.44
C SER A 252 -6.69 3.73 21.32
N ASN A 253 -5.80 2.82 20.87
CA ASN A 253 -4.49 2.56 21.49
C ASN A 253 -3.33 3.19 20.71
N THR A 254 -3.44 3.28 19.37
CA THR A 254 -2.32 3.60 18.49
C THR A 254 -2.31 5.06 18.03
N CYS A 255 -3.44 5.77 18.14
CA CYS A 255 -3.59 7.14 17.64
C CYS A 255 -4.10 8.05 18.77
N LYS A 256 -3.30 9.02 19.16
CA LYS A 256 -3.61 9.94 20.26
C LYS A 256 -4.91 10.72 20.06
N GLU A 257 -5.27 11.03 18.81
CA GLU A 257 -6.49 11.75 18.48
C GLU A 257 -7.76 10.93 18.76
N TYR A 258 -7.66 9.59 18.79
CA TYR A 258 -8.74 8.64 19.04
C TYR A 258 -8.60 7.91 20.38
N GLU A 259 -7.66 8.33 21.24
CA GLU A 259 -7.37 7.68 22.51
C GLU A 259 -8.62 7.55 23.38
N ASP A 260 -8.95 6.32 23.74
CA ASP A 260 -10.02 5.99 24.68
C ASP A 260 -9.64 4.73 25.50
N PRO A 261 -9.42 4.85 26.80
CA PRO A 261 -9.02 3.70 27.62
C PRO A 261 -10.15 2.69 27.85
N ASN A 262 -11.40 3.06 27.56
CA ASN A 262 -12.57 2.23 27.87
C ASN A 262 -13.23 1.62 26.63
N ARG A 263 -12.92 2.11 25.44
CA ARG A 263 -13.62 1.75 24.21
C ARG A 263 -12.65 1.54 23.07
N SER A 264 -12.98 0.62 22.19
CA SER A 264 -12.20 0.36 20.97
C SER A 264 -12.76 1.11 19.77
N MET A 265 -11.85 1.63 18.97
CA MET A 265 -12.08 2.08 17.60
C MET A 265 -11.19 1.25 16.68
N LEU A 266 -11.75 0.21 16.09
CA LEU A 266 -11.01 -0.66 15.18
C LEU A 266 -11.00 -0.06 13.77
N GLU A 267 -9.82 0.02 13.16
CA GLU A 267 -9.62 0.19 11.73
C GLU A 267 -9.15 -1.13 11.14
N LEU A 268 -9.89 -1.63 10.13
CA LEU A 268 -9.69 -2.93 9.53
C LEU A 268 -9.56 -2.81 8.01
N VAL A 269 -8.67 -3.61 7.44
CA VAL A 269 -8.51 -3.75 5.98
C VAL A 269 -9.15 -5.05 5.53
N PHE A 270 -10.19 -4.93 4.73
CA PHE A 270 -10.91 -6.04 4.12
C PHE A 270 -10.29 -6.33 2.74
N ALA A 271 -9.56 -7.43 2.63
CA ALA A 271 -8.84 -7.84 1.42
C ALA A 271 -8.68 -9.37 1.34
N PRO A 272 -8.79 -9.95 0.12
CA PRO A 272 -9.14 -9.31 -1.16
C PRO A 272 -10.59 -8.81 -1.21
N ALA A 273 -10.79 -7.65 -1.82
CA ALA A 273 -12.12 -7.01 -1.85
C ALA A 273 -12.88 -7.20 -3.17
N LYS A 274 -12.32 -7.91 -4.17
CA LYS A 274 -12.89 -8.04 -5.52
C LYS A 274 -14.35 -8.52 -5.54
N ASP A 275 -14.71 -9.47 -4.70
CA ASP A 275 -16.04 -10.06 -4.62
C ASP A 275 -16.98 -9.31 -3.65
N TRP A 276 -16.45 -8.28 -2.97
CA TRP A 276 -17.15 -7.54 -1.92
C TRP A 276 -17.38 -6.07 -2.26
N ILE A 277 -16.60 -5.50 -3.17
CA ILE A 277 -16.63 -4.07 -3.48
C ILE A 277 -18.01 -3.59 -3.94
N GLY A 278 -18.80 -4.45 -4.59
CA GLY A 278 -20.16 -4.17 -5.05
C GLY A 278 -21.27 -4.44 -4.04
N ARG A 279 -20.96 -5.04 -2.88
CA ARG A 279 -21.97 -5.38 -1.85
C ARG A 279 -22.35 -4.16 -1.03
N SER A 280 -23.46 -4.25 -0.31
CA SER A 280 -23.91 -3.17 0.58
C SER A 280 -22.97 -3.02 1.80
N ASP A 281 -23.00 -1.86 2.44
CA ASP A 281 -22.19 -1.60 3.63
C ASP A 281 -22.64 -2.49 4.79
N GLU A 282 -23.96 -2.78 4.88
CA GLU A 282 -24.54 -3.66 5.88
C GLU A 282 -24.03 -5.10 5.74
N GLU A 283 -23.94 -5.63 4.51
CA GLU A 283 -23.38 -6.97 4.24
C GLU A 283 -21.91 -7.06 4.62
N ILE A 284 -21.13 -6.02 4.29
CA ILE A 284 -19.70 -5.94 4.61
C ILE A 284 -19.50 -5.89 6.13
N VAL A 285 -20.26 -5.04 6.82
CA VAL A 285 -20.20 -4.93 8.28
C VAL A 285 -20.61 -6.25 8.94
N ALA A 286 -21.69 -6.90 8.48
CA ALA A 286 -22.13 -8.18 9.02
C ALA A 286 -21.04 -9.26 8.88
N ALA A 287 -20.42 -9.39 7.70
CA ALA A 287 -19.33 -10.34 7.48
C ALA A 287 -18.10 -10.01 8.36
N THR A 288 -17.79 -8.73 8.51
CA THR A 288 -16.71 -8.27 9.41
C THR A 288 -17.00 -8.63 10.86
N MET A 289 -18.23 -8.46 11.34
CA MET A 289 -18.62 -8.81 12.71
C MET A 289 -18.52 -10.32 12.96
N GLU A 290 -18.83 -11.18 11.99
CA GLU A 290 -18.62 -12.62 12.12
C GLU A 290 -17.12 -12.97 12.25
N GLU A 291 -16.24 -12.31 11.50
CA GLU A 291 -14.80 -12.49 11.67
C GLU A 291 -14.30 -11.98 13.02
N LEU A 292 -14.82 -10.85 13.51
CA LEU A 292 -14.45 -10.31 14.83
C LEU A 292 -14.88 -11.23 15.99
N LYS A 293 -15.99 -11.93 15.89
CA LYS A 293 -16.40 -12.96 16.87
C LYS A 293 -15.37 -14.09 16.97
N ARG A 294 -14.73 -14.43 15.86
CA ARG A 294 -13.64 -15.41 15.85
C ARG A 294 -12.33 -14.85 16.41
N LEU A 295 -12.02 -13.59 16.12
CA LEU A 295 -10.78 -12.94 16.58
C LEU A 295 -10.85 -12.58 18.08
N PHE A 296 -12.01 -12.20 18.57
CA PHE A 296 -12.25 -11.74 19.94
C PHE A 296 -13.38 -12.51 20.63
N PRO A 297 -13.34 -13.86 20.70
CA PRO A 297 -14.45 -14.65 21.20
C PRO A 297 -14.89 -14.25 22.61
N MET A 298 -13.94 -13.84 23.47
CA MET A 298 -14.22 -13.42 24.84
C MET A 298 -15.13 -12.18 24.94
N HIS A 299 -15.20 -11.35 23.91
CA HIS A 299 -16.01 -10.14 23.88
C HIS A 299 -17.36 -10.32 23.19
N PHE A 300 -17.58 -11.45 22.50
CA PHE A 300 -18.80 -11.70 21.71
C PHE A 300 -19.54 -12.98 22.11
N THR A 301 -19.21 -13.56 23.26
CA THR A 301 -19.91 -14.72 23.81
C THR A 301 -20.53 -14.37 25.17
N GLY A 302 -21.58 -15.11 25.55
CA GLY A 302 -22.33 -14.88 26.83
C GLY A 302 -23.34 -13.75 26.74
N ASP A 303 -23.83 -13.31 27.90
CA ASP A 303 -24.94 -12.35 28.01
C ASP A 303 -24.48 -10.88 27.87
N ASP A 304 -23.24 -10.59 28.23
CA ASP A 304 -22.64 -9.24 28.16
C ASP A 304 -21.68 -9.11 27.00
N GLN A 305 -22.22 -9.09 25.76
CA GLN A 305 -21.45 -8.96 24.56
C GLN A 305 -21.10 -7.50 24.24
N ALA A 306 -19.95 -7.30 23.58
CA ALA A 306 -19.56 -6.01 23.02
C ALA A 306 -20.59 -5.56 21.96
N LYS A 307 -21.00 -4.30 22.04
CA LYS A 307 -22.00 -3.72 21.13
C LYS A 307 -21.33 -2.76 20.16
N LEU A 308 -21.60 -2.97 18.87
CA LEU A 308 -21.23 -2.04 17.83
C LEU A 308 -22.05 -0.74 17.99
N ARG A 309 -21.37 0.40 18.10
CA ARG A 309 -21.97 1.72 18.28
C ARG A 309 -22.06 2.50 16.97
N LYS A 310 -21.07 2.33 16.11
CA LYS A 310 -20.96 3.01 14.83
C LYS A 310 -20.09 2.19 13.88
N SER A 311 -20.42 2.22 12.60
CA SER A 311 -19.61 1.66 11.52
C SER A 311 -19.47 2.67 10.38
N ILE A 312 -18.33 2.62 9.70
CA ILE A 312 -18.09 3.34 8.43
C ILE A 312 -17.39 2.35 7.50
N VAL A 313 -17.86 2.27 6.27
CA VAL A 313 -17.25 1.47 5.20
C VAL A 313 -16.74 2.41 4.12
N VAL A 314 -15.45 2.33 3.82
CA VAL A 314 -14.81 3.12 2.76
C VAL A 314 -14.39 2.17 1.65
N LYS A 315 -15.06 2.27 0.52
CA LYS A 315 -14.81 1.47 -0.68
C LYS A 315 -13.90 2.21 -1.64
N THR A 316 -12.78 1.62 -2.00
CA THR A 316 -11.86 2.14 -3.01
C THR A 316 -11.73 1.10 -4.14
N PRO A 317 -12.53 1.24 -5.22
CA PRO A 317 -12.58 0.24 -6.30
C PRO A 317 -11.25 0.08 -7.05
N LEU A 318 -10.50 1.18 -7.19
CA LEU A 318 -9.22 1.23 -7.89
C LEU A 318 -8.23 1.97 -6.96
N SER A 319 -7.61 1.20 -6.08
CA SER A 319 -6.61 1.68 -5.13
C SER A 319 -5.22 1.72 -5.77
N VAL A 320 -4.21 1.15 -5.13
CA VAL A 320 -2.87 0.99 -5.72
C VAL A 320 -2.93 0.08 -6.95
N TYR A 321 -1.97 0.18 -7.86
CA TYR A 321 -1.91 -0.75 -8.99
C TYR A 321 -1.62 -2.18 -8.51
N LYS A 322 -2.24 -3.16 -9.17
CA LYS A 322 -2.08 -4.58 -8.87
C LYS A 322 -0.68 -5.05 -9.27
N THR A 323 0.12 -5.45 -8.29
CA THR A 323 1.50 -5.88 -8.51
C THR A 323 1.58 -7.37 -8.82
N VAL A 324 1.20 -7.74 -10.04
CA VAL A 324 1.27 -9.12 -10.53
C VAL A 324 2.64 -9.46 -11.13
N PRO A 325 2.98 -10.74 -11.32
CA PRO A 325 4.20 -11.14 -12.04
C PRO A 325 4.36 -10.42 -13.38
N GLY A 326 5.55 -9.91 -13.62
CA GLY A 326 5.88 -9.19 -14.86
C GLY A 326 5.44 -7.73 -14.90
N CYS A 327 4.87 -7.17 -13.84
CA CYS A 327 4.40 -5.79 -13.83
C CYS A 327 5.55 -4.75 -13.85
N GLN A 328 6.77 -5.11 -13.42
CA GLN A 328 7.88 -4.15 -13.36
C GLN A 328 8.20 -3.51 -14.71
N LYS A 329 8.26 -4.30 -15.78
CA LYS A 329 8.54 -3.83 -17.15
C LYS A 329 7.44 -2.90 -17.71
N LEU A 330 6.25 -2.92 -17.12
CA LEU A 330 5.11 -2.08 -17.52
C LEU A 330 5.13 -0.71 -16.85
N ARG A 331 5.96 -0.53 -15.83
CA ARG A 331 6.05 0.75 -15.12
C ARG A 331 6.83 1.77 -15.96
N PRO A 332 6.24 2.93 -16.27
CA PRO A 332 6.94 3.97 -17.02
C PRO A 332 7.95 4.71 -16.15
N ASP A 333 8.99 5.25 -16.77
CA ASP A 333 9.89 6.21 -16.12
C ASP A 333 9.18 7.55 -15.89
N GLN A 334 9.76 8.42 -15.07
CA GLN A 334 9.21 9.75 -14.80
C GLN A 334 9.26 10.68 -16.01
N THR A 335 10.27 10.51 -16.89
CA THR A 335 10.41 11.26 -18.13
C THR A 335 9.58 10.61 -19.23
N SER A 336 8.60 11.32 -19.75
CA SER A 336 7.78 10.86 -20.88
C SER A 336 8.40 11.25 -22.23
N PRO A 337 7.94 10.68 -23.35
CA PRO A 337 8.36 11.11 -24.69
C PRO A 337 7.84 12.52 -25.06
N ILE A 338 7.01 13.14 -24.24
CA ILE A 338 6.47 14.47 -24.42
C ILE A 338 7.37 15.48 -23.72
N SER A 339 7.91 16.43 -24.42
CA SER A 339 9.00 17.31 -23.98
C SER A 339 8.74 18.07 -22.68
N ASN A 340 7.49 18.43 -22.41
CA ASN A 340 7.07 19.20 -21.23
C ASN A 340 6.12 18.43 -20.31
N PHE A 341 6.04 17.09 -20.42
CA PHE A 341 5.13 16.28 -19.61
C PHE A 341 5.85 15.14 -18.90
N PHE A 342 5.61 15.02 -17.59
CA PHE A 342 6.28 14.08 -16.70
C PHE A 342 5.27 13.29 -15.89
N LEU A 343 5.67 12.11 -15.42
CA LEU A 343 4.85 11.25 -14.56
C LEU A 343 5.45 11.12 -13.16
N ALA A 344 4.60 11.18 -12.17
CA ALA A 344 4.86 10.75 -10.81
C ALA A 344 3.73 9.81 -10.35
N GLY A 345 3.97 9.06 -9.29
CA GLY A 345 3.01 8.11 -8.74
C GLY A 345 3.69 6.79 -8.42
N ASP A 346 3.08 6.02 -7.54
CA ASP A 346 3.59 4.72 -7.09
C ASP A 346 3.81 3.73 -8.25
N TYR A 347 3.01 3.84 -9.30
CA TYR A 347 3.08 3.01 -10.51
C TYR A 347 4.25 3.35 -11.44
N THR A 348 4.91 4.49 -11.30
CA THR A 348 6.10 4.83 -12.09
C THR A 348 7.34 4.09 -11.56
N MET A 349 8.40 3.97 -12.38
CA MET A 349 9.58 3.19 -12.01
C MET A 349 10.30 3.79 -10.80
N GLN A 350 10.35 3.04 -9.73
CA GLN A 350 11.09 3.31 -8.49
C GLN A 350 11.16 2.01 -7.65
N ARG A 351 11.98 1.97 -6.61
CA ARG A 351 12.31 0.72 -5.90
C ARG A 351 11.25 0.21 -4.91
N TYR A 352 10.27 1.02 -4.50
CA TYR A 352 9.33 0.64 -3.41
C TYR A 352 7.94 0.20 -3.89
N LEU A 353 7.74 0.04 -5.18
CA LEU A 353 6.50 -0.50 -5.77
C LEU A 353 5.23 0.28 -5.37
N ALA A 354 4.08 -0.40 -5.33
CA ALA A 354 2.76 0.16 -5.00
C ALA A 354 2.67 0.55 -3.52
N SER A 355 3.21 1.70 -3.15
CA SER A 355 3.25 2.18 -1.76
C SER A 355 3.33 3.70 -1.67
N MET A 356 2.98 4.26 -0.51
CA MET A 356 3.19 5.69 -0.23
C MET A 356 4.66 6.09 -0.34
N GLU A 357 5.57 5.25 0.14
CA GLU A 357 7.02 5.45 0.00
C GLU A 357 7.43 5.53 -1.48
N GLY A 358 6.89 4.62 -2.31
CA GLY A 358 7.09 4.63 -3.75
C GLY A 358 6.56 5.90 -4.40
N ALA A 359 5.38 6.38 -3.99
CA ALA A 359 4.80 7.62 -4.49
C ALA A 359 5.69 8.84 -4.15
N VAL A 360 6.18 8.94 -2.91
CA VAL A 360 7.09 10.02 -2.49
C VAL A 360 8.41 9.97 -3.26
N LEU A 361 9.00 8.78 -3.40
CA LEU A 361 10.24 8.63 -4.17
C LEU A 361 10.03 8.99 -5.64
N SER A 362 8.91 8.58 -6.25
CA SER A 362 8.58 8.95 -7.63
C SER A 362 8.47 10.45 -7.82
N GLY A 363 7.90 11.16 -6.85
CA GLY A 363 7.82 12.62 -6.86
C GLY A 363 9.19 13.29 -6.84
N LYS A 364 10.14 12.76 -6.04
CA LYS A 364 11.53 13.25 -6.03
C LYS A 364 12.24 13.00 -7.36
N LEU A 365 12.10 11.81 -7.93
CA LEU A 365 12.68 11.47 -9.24
C LEU A 365 12.08 12.32 -10.36
N CYS A 366 10.77 12.56 -10.32
CA CYS A 366 10.08 13.42 -11.27
C CYS A 366 10.56 14.88 -11.18
N ALA A 367 10.71 15.43 -9.97
CA ALA A 367 11.24 16.77 -9.76
C ALA A 367 12.68 16.91 -10.31
N GLN A 368 13.51 15.90 -10.15
CA GLN A 368 14.84 15.84 -10.74
C GLN A 368 14.76 15.85 -12.28
N ALA A 369 13.92 15.00 -12.88
CA ALA A 369 13.73 14.93 -14.32
C ALA A 369 13.27 16.28 -14.92
N VAL A 370 12.34 16.98 -14.26
CA VAL A 370 11.91 18.33 -14.65
C VAL A 370 13.06 19.34 -14.58
N SER A 371 13.89 19.29 -13.54
CA SER A 371 15.02 20.18 -13.38
C SER A 371 16.08 19.97 -14.48
N GLU A 372 16.41 18.71 -14.79
CA GLU A 372 17.38 18.34 -15.81
C GLU A 372 16.90 18.74 -17.22
N SER A 373 15.60 18.60 -17.53
CA SER A 373 15.03 19.02 -18.82
C SER A 373 15.16 20.52 -19.05
N LYS A 374 14.96 21.34 -18.04
CA LYS A 374 15.13 22.80 -18.14
C LYS A 374 16.59 23.21 -18.35
N THR A 375 17.53 22.51 -17.75
CA THR A 375 18.97 22.78 -17.92
C THR A 375 19.43 22.44 -19.32
N ALA A 376 18.90 21.36 -19.92
CA ALA A 376 19.22 20.96 -21.28
C ALA A 376 18.68 21.92 -22.36
N VAL A 377 17.59 22.64 -22.10
CA VAL A 377 17.02 23.66 -23.00
C VAL A 377 17.77 25.00 -22.89
N ALA A 378 18.43 25.27 -21.77
CA ALA A 378 19.18 26.52 -21.52
C ALA A 378 20.65 26.45 -21.94
N ALA A 379 21.17 25.27 -22.32
CA ALA A 379 22.51 25.02 -22.79
C ALA A 379 22.55 24.86 -24.31
#